data_8c825cbfeb7b22f482735185a93a6cea
#
_entry.id   8c825cbfeb7b22f482735185a93a6cea
#
_cell.length_a   1.000
_cell.length_b   1.000
_cell.length_c   1.000
_cell.angle_alpha   90.00
_cell.angle_beta   90.00
_cell.angle_gamma   90.00
#
_symmetry.space_group_name_H-M   'P 1'
#
loop_
_entity.id
_entity.type
_entity.pdbx_description
1 polymer ?
#
loop_
_entity_poly.entity_id
_entity_poly.type
_entity_poly.pdbx_seq_one_letter_code
_entity_poly.pdbx_strand_id
1 'polypeptide(L)'
;GPQSISPRWGNTTPITDGMIVSNEPGYYEDGKFGIRIENLLICRKAKTEHNFQGKGYLSFECLTYIPIQTKLMDLSIMSEDEIAWVNKYHEQVWEKISPRVQKDEVKEWLRAATAKISTKQ
;
A
#
# COMPACT_ATOMS: atom_id res chain seq x y z
N GLY A 1 15.33 9.24 2.79
CA GLY A 1 15.49 10.55 2.16
C GLY A 1 15.21 11.68 3.14
N PRO A 2 15.45 12.93 2.76
CA PRO A 2 15.26 14.08 3.67
C PRO A 2 13.78 14.45 3.85
N GLN A 3 12.90 14.00 2.96
CA GLN A 3 11.45 14.27 3.01
C GLN A 3 10.70 13.23 3.82
N SER A 4 9.69 13.65 4.60
CA SER A 4 8.77 12.75 5.29
C SER A 4 7.43 13.43 5.56
N ILE A 5 6.37 12.64 5.72
CA ILE A 5 5.11 13.08 6.29
C ILE A 5 5.12 12.65 7.75
N SER A 6 5.23 13.59 8.66
CA SER A 6 5.34 13.32 10.10
C SER A 6 4.73 14.46 10.91
N PRO A 7 4.06 14.17 12.03
CA PRO A 7 3.62 15.18 12.98
C PRO A 7 4.78 15.78 13.78
N ARG A 8 5.98 15.22 13.68
CA ARG A 8 7.18 15.74 14.37
C ARG A 8 7.78 16.90 13.60
N TRP A 9 8.12 17.96 14.33
CA TRP A 9 8.82 19.13 13.78
C TRP A 9 10.25 18.77 13.36
N GLY A 10 10.78 19.47 12.36
CA GLY A 10 12.20 19.37 11.94
C GLY A 10 12.42 18.97 10.50
N ASN A 11 11.37 18.53 9.78
CA ASN A 11 11.48 18.27 8.35
C ASN A 11 10.88 19.42 7.55
N THR A 12 11.74 20.12 6.81
CA THR A 12 11.37 21.27 5.97
C THR A 12 11.42 20.96 4.47
N THR A 13 11.79 19.74 4.09
CA THR A 13 11.86 19.34 2.69
C THR A 13 10.46 19.00 2.18
N PRO A 14 9.90 19.82 1.25
CA PRO A 14 8.57 19.55 0.72
C PRO A 14 8.56 18.26 -0.13
N ILE A 15 7.43 17.56 -0.11
CA ILE A 15 7.17 16.47 -1.07
C ILE A 15 6.78 17.11 -2.40
N THR A 16 7.41 16.63 -3.48
CA THR A 16 7.16 17.11 -4.84
C THR A 16 6.86 15.95 -5.80
N ASP A 17 6.30 16.29 -6.95
CA ASP A 17 6.03 15.33 -8.03
C ASP A 17 7.29 14.54 -8.40
N GLY A 18 7.15 13.24 -8.57
CA GLY A 18 8.24 12.31 -8.90
C GLY A 18 9.03 11.77 -7.70
N MET A 19 8.84 12.30 -6.49
CA MET A 19 9.50 11.75 -5.31
C MET A 19 8.93 10.39 -4.93
N ILE A 20 9.83 9.49 -4.50
CA ILE A 20 9.46 8.17 -3.98
C ILE A 20 9.61 8.19 -2.47
N VAL A 21 8.59 7.70 -1.76
CA VAL A 21 8.56 7.56 -0.31
C VAL A 21 8.09 6.16 0.07
N SER A 22 8.53 5.64 1.21
CA SER A 22 7.96 4.44 1.82
C SER A 22 6.72 4.81 2.64
N ASN A 23 5.72 3.94 2.58
CA ASN A 23 4.57 3.92 3.50
C ASN A 23 4.68 2.64 4.30
N GLU A 24 5.16 2.75 5.53
CA GLU A 24 5.65 1.61 6.32
C GLU A 24 5.14 1.61 7.78
N PRO A 25 3.81 1.68 7.99
CA PRO A 25 3.28 1.59 9.34
C PRO A 25 3.62 0.24 9.97
N GLY A 26 3.91 0.26 11.27
CA GLY A 26 4.25 -0.96 12.00
C GLY A 26 3.89 -0.84 13.48
N TYR A 27 3.75 -2.01 14.10
CA TYR A 27 3.58 -2.17 15.54
C TYR A 27 4.74 -2.99 16.08
N TYR A 28 5.28 -2.59 17.24
CA TYR A 28 6.46 -3.23 17.83
C TYR A 28 6.31 -3.33 19.34
N GLU A 29 6.52 -4.52 19.91
CA GLU A 29 6.62 -4.76 21.37
C GLU A 29 8.02 -5.24 21.71
N ASP A 30 8.73 -4.49 22.55
CA ASP A 30 10.10 -4.81 22.96
C ASP A 30 10.19 -6.20 23.59
N GLY A 31 11.13 -7.00 23.10
CA GLY A 31 11.36 -8.36 23.55
C GLY A 31 10.29 -9.39 23.17
N LYS A 32 9.30 -9.03 22.37
CA LYS A 32 8.21 -9.91 21.94
C LYS A 32 8.15 -10.06 20.42
N PHE A 33 7.56 -9.10 19.71
CA PHE A 33 7.38 -9.17 18.26
C PHE A 33 7.22 -7.79 17.63
N GLY A 34 7.34 -7.77 16.31
CA GLY A 34 6.99 -6.61 15.49
C GLY A 34 6.35 -7.06 14.19
N ILE A 35 5.51 -6.20 13.64
CA ILE A 35 4.89 -6.39 12.33
C ILE A 35 4.89 -5.06 11.57
N ARG A 36 5.17 -5.13 10.27
CA ARG A 36 5.14 -3.99 9.35
C ARG A 36 4.46 -4.40 8.06
N ILE A 37 3.67 -3.49 7.49
CA ILE A 37 3.21 -3.56 6.10
C ILE A 37 3.82 -2.38 5.38
N GLU A 38 4.56 -2.64 4.30
CA GLU A 38 5.34 -1.61 3.61
C GLU A 38 5.06 -1.60 2.12
N ASN A 39 4.79 -0.41 1.59
CA ASN A 39 4.70 -0.13 0.16
C ASN A 39 5.57 1.07 -0.19
N LEU A 40 6.16 1.06 -1.37
CA LEU A 40 6.72 2.24 -1.99
C LEU A 40 5.65 3.00 -2.76
N LEU A 41 5.66 4.30 -2.60
CA LEU A 41 4.73 5.22 -3.26
C LEU A 41 5.52 6.25 -4.06
N ILE A 42 5.04 6.57 -5.27
CA ILE A 42 5.54 7.72 -6.03
C ILE A 42 4.53 8.86 -5.95
N CYS A 43 5.03 10.05 -5.64
CA CYS A 43 4.23 11.26 -5.64
C CYS A 43 3.91 11.70 -7.06
N ARG A 44 2.65 12.07 -7.32
CA ARG A 44 2.15 12.54 -8.61
C ARG A 44 1.29 13.77 -8.45
N LYS A 45 1.28 14.62 -9.47
CA LYS A 45 0.30 15.70 -9.57
C LYS A 45 -1.11 15.14 -9.68
N ALA A 46 -2.01 15.58 -8.82
CA ALA A 46 -3.41 15.20 -8.82
C ALA A 46 -4.26 16.20 -9.61
N LYS A 47 -5.18 15.67 -10.43
CA LYS A 47 -6.27 16.47 -10.99
C LYS A 47 -7.44 16.40 -10.02
N THR A 48 -7.88 17.56 -9.53
CA THR A 48 -9.01 17.68 -8.61
C THR A 48 -10.08 18.57 -9.23
N GLU A 49 -11.34 18.36 -8.89
CA GLU A 49 -12.46 19.18 -9.32
C GLU A 49 -12.29 20.61 -8.80
N HIS A 50 -11.81 20.75 -7.55
CA HIS A 50 -11.58 22.05 -6.92
C HIS A 50 -10.08 22.24 -6.64
N ASN A 51 -9.63 23.49 -6.80
CA ASN A 51 -8.25 23.87 -6.56
C ASN A 51 -8.19 25.20 -5.80
N PHE A 52 -7.63 25.18 -4.58
CA PHE A 52 -7.52 26.37 -3.78
C PHE A 52 -6.39 27.27 -4.30
N GLN A 53 -6.75 28.47 -4.74
CA GLN A 53 -5.82 29.50 -5.24
C GLN A 53 -4.85 29.00 -6.33
N GLY A 54 -5.22 28.02 -7.13
CA GLY A 54 -4.35 27.49 -8.19
C GLY A 54 -3.09 26.75 -7.72
N LYS A 55 -2.99 26.40 -6.42
CA LYS A 55 -1.80 25.75 -5.86
C LYS A 55 -1.55 24.34 -6.38
N GLY A 56 -2.61 23.66 -6.87
CA GLY A 56 -2.53 22.25 -7.25
C GLY A 56 -2.49 21.31 -6.04
N TYR A 57 -2.63 20.02 -6.33
CA TYR A 57 -2.61 18.98 -5.32
C TYR A 57 -1.71 17.83 -5.77
N LEU A 58 -1.28 17.02 -4.80
CA LEU A 58 -0.47 15.83 -5.02
C LEU A 58 -1.25 14.60 -4.54
N SER A 59 -0.98 13.47 -5.17
CA SER A 59 -1.46 12.15 -4.78
C SER A 59 -0.31 11.16 -4.79
N PHE A 60 -0.58 9.94 -4.35
CA PHE A 60 0.40 8.87 -4.33
C PHE A 60 -0.08 7.69 -5.17
N GLU A 61 0.84 7.17 -5.99
CA GLU A 61 0.67 5.94 -6.77
C GLU A 61 1.54 4.84 -6.16
N CYS A 62 0.97 3.65 -5.97
CA CYS A 62 1.71 2.52 -5.43
C CYS A 62 2.71 1.98 -6.47
N LEU A 63 3.94 1.70 -6.03
CA LEU A 63 4.99 1.07 -6.84
C LEU A 63 5.23 -0.39 -6.45
N THR A 64 4.83 -0.81 -5.25
CA THR A 64 5.04 -2.16 -4.73
C THR A 64 3.85 -3.03 -5.08
N TYR A 65 4.09 -4.16 -5.73
CA TYR A 65 3.06 -5.14 -6.10
C TYR A 65 3.44 -6.54 -5.59
N ILE A 66 3.43 -6.69 -4.26
CA ILE A 66 3.71 -7.96 -3.55
C ILE A 66 2.47 -8.28 -2.71
N PRO A 67 1.97 -9.54 -2.70
CA PRO A 67 0.82 -9.90 -1.88
C PRO A 67 1.06 -9.61 -0.40
N ILE A 68 0.09 -8.98 0.26
CA ILE A 68 0.09 -8.82 1.71
C ILE A 68 -0.36 -10.14 2.33
N GLN A 69 0.36 -10.60 3.38
CA GLN A 69 0.04 -11.85 4.05
C GLN A 69 -1.26 -11.74 4.85
N THR A 70 -2.31 -12.41 4.38
CA THR A 70 -3.65 -12.34 4.97
C THR A 70 -3.85 -13.22 6.21
N LYS A 71 -2.98 -14.23 6.43
CA LYS A 71 -3.06 -15.10 7.63
C LYS A 71 -2.90 -14.36 8.96
N LEU A 72 -2.31 -13.17 8.92
CA LEU A 72 -2.08 -12.33 10.10
C LEU A 72 -3.17 -11.26 10.29
N MET A 73 -4.19 -11.25 9.43
CA MET A 73 -5.29 -10.29 9.51
C MET A 73 -6.45 -10.89 10.31
N ASP A 74 -6.88 -10.17 11.34
CA ASP A 74 -8.14 -10.47 12.04
C ASP A 74 -9.28 -9.75 11.33
N LEU A 75 -9.99 -10.48 10.48
CA LEU A 75 -11.07 -9.92 9.67
C LEU A 75 -12.27 -9.48 10.50
N SER A 76 -12.39 -9.93 11.75
CA SER A 76 -13.52 -9.56 12.62
C SER A 76 -13.47 -8.11 13.10
N ILE A 77 -12.28 -7.50 13.08
CA ILE A 77 -12.07 -6.11 13.50
C ILE A 77 -11.80 -5.16 12.32
N MET A 78 -11.73 -5.71 11.09
CA MET A 78 -11.54 -4.90 9.87
C MET A 78 -12.89 -4.36 9.38
N SER A 79 -12.88 -3.11 8.95
CA SER A 79 -14.01 -2.49 8.25
C SER A 79 -14.18 -3.04 6.83
N GLU A 80 -15.37 -2.87 6.25
CA GLU A 80 -15.64 -3.24 4.86
C GLU A 80 -14.72 -2.49 3.89
N ASP A 81 -14.42 -1.22 4.16
CA ASP A 81 -13.52 -0.40 3.33
C ASP A 81 -12.07 -0.90 3.37
N GLU A 82 -11.58 -1.35 4.54
CA GLU A 82 -10.24 -1.94 4.66
C GLU A 82 -10.14 -3.27 3.92
N ILE A 83 -11.16 -4.12 4.03
CA ILE A 83 -11.25 -5.38 3.28
C ILE A 83 -11.30 -5.11 1.77
N ALA A 84 -12.12 -4.15 1.34
CA ALA A 84 -12.21 -3.75 -0.07
C ALA A 84 -10.87 -3.21 -0.58
N TRP A 85 -10.15 -2.43 0.23
CA TRP A 85 -8.83 -1.92 -0.11
C TRP A 85 -7.81 -3.05 -0.32
N VAL A 86 -7.73 -4.03 0.61
CA VAL A 86 -6.85 -5.21 0.48
C VAL A 86 -7.18 -5.98 -0.79
N ASN A 87 -8.46 -6.25 -1.03
CA ASN A 87 -8.90 -6.99 -2.21
C ASN A 87 -8.55 -6.27 -3.52
N LYS A 88 -8.75 -4.96 -3.59
CA LYS A 88 -8.37 -4.14 -4.74
C LYS A 88 -6.85 -4.13 -4.96
N TYR A 89 -6.08 -4.04 -3.88
CA TYR A 89 -4.62 -4.11 -3.95
C TYR A 89 -4.16 -5.49 -4.48
N HIS A 90 -4.71 -6.60 -3.97
CA HIS A 90 -4.39 -7.94 -4.44
C HIS A 90 -4.80 -8.18 -5.91
N GLU A 91 -5.91 -7.61 -6.36
CA GLU A 91 -6.31 -7.63 -7.77
C GLU A 91 -5.27 -6.93 -8.66
N GLN A 92 -4.79 -5.76 -8.26
CA GLN A 92 -3.70 -5.05 -8.97
C GLN A 92 -2.39 -5.84 -8.97
N VAL A 93 -2.04 -6.49 -7.85
CA VAL A 93 -0.87 -7.38 -7.78
C VAL A 93 -1.01 -8.51 -8.80
N TRP A 94 -2.14 -9.18 -8.82
CA TRP A 94 -2.42 -10.25 -9.78
C TRP A 94 -2.32 -9.77 -11.23
N GLU A 95 -3.00 -8.69 -11.58
CA GLU A 95 -3.03 -8.15 -12.94
C GLU A 95 -1.64 -7.75 -13.45
N LYS A 96 -0.83 -7.14 -12.59
CA LYS A 96 0.49 -6.65 -12.97
C LYS A 96 1.57 -7.74 -12.96
N ILE A 97 1.51 -8.69 -12.05
CA ILE A 97 2.58 -9.66 -11.82
C ILE A 97 2.33 -10.98 -12.54
N SER A 98 1.08 -11.48 -12.57
CA SER A 98 0.80 -12.80 -13.16
C SER A 98 1.23 -12.96 -14.64
N PRO A 99 1.16 -11.91 -15.51
CA PRO A 99 1.65 -12.04 -16.88
C PRO A 99 3.19 -12.14 -16.99
N ARG A 100 3.91 -11.80 -15.92
CA ARG A 100 5.37 -11.81 -15.85
C ARG A 100 5.93 -13.08 -15.22
N VAL A 101 5.08 -13.88 -14.58
CA VAL A 101 5.45 -15.15 -13.96
C VAL A 101 5.45 -16.25 -15.04
N GLN A 102 6.60 -16.91 -15.20
CA GLN A 102 6.78 -17.95 -16.22
C GLN A 102 6.45 -19.36 -15.72
N LYS A 103 6.66 -19.62 -14.41
CA LYS A 103 6.44 -20.94 -13.82
C LYS A 103 5.00 -21.07 -13.30
N ASP A 104 4.32 -22.11 -13.72
CA ASP A 104 2.93 -22.37 -13.33
C ASP A 104 2.75 -22.50 -11.81
N GLU A 105 3.65 -23.23 -11.14
CA GLU A 105 3.65 -23.36 -9.67
C GLU A 105 3.70 -22.02 -8.92
N VAL A 106 4.51 -21.06 -9.45
CA VAL A 106 4.61 -19.71 -8.88
C VAL A 106 3.34 -18.91 -9.16
N LYS A 107 2.76 -19.11 -10.33
CA LYS A 107 1.50 -18.46 -10.71
C LYS A 107 0.32 -18.94 -9.87
N GLU A 108 0.28 -20.24 -9.59
CA GLU A 108 -0.71 -20.83 -8.67
C GLU A 108 -0.54 -20.29 -7.25
N TRP A 109 0.69 -20.24 -6.74
CA TRP A 109 0.99 -19.62 -5.45
C TRP A 109 0.54 -18.14 -5.43
N LEU A 110 0.87 -17.37 -6.47
CA LEU A 110 0.47 -15.96 -6.56
C LEU A 110 -1.04 -15.82 -6.56
N ARG A 111 -1.76 -16.72 -7.26
CA ARG A 111 -3.23 -16.75 -7.29
C ARG A 111 -3.81 -16.96 -5.90
N ALA A 112 -3.27 -17.92 -5.16
CA ALA A 112 -3.69 -18.20 -3.79
C ALA A 112 -3.37 -17.01 -2.85
N ALA A 113 -2.17 -16.42 -2.99
CA ALA A 113 -1.73 -15.30 -2.17
C ALA A 113 -2.49 -13.99 -2.43
N THR A 114 -3.15 -13.87 -3.59
CA THR A 114 -3.98 -12.71 -3.97
C THR A 114 -5.47 -13.01 -3.94
N ALA A 115 -5.88 -14.13 -3.33
CA ALA A 115 -7.29 -14.49 -3.20
C ALA A 115 -8.06 -13.43 -2.38
N LYS A 116 -9.33 -13.20 -2.77
CA LYS A 116 -10.20 -12.27 -2.05
C LYS A 116 -10.46 -12.74 -0.62
N ILE A 117 -10.39 -11.80 0.31
CA ILE A 117 -10.80 -12.00 1.71
C ILE A 117 -12.19 -11.42 1.95
N SER A 118 -12.94 -12.00 2.88
CA SER A 118 -14.25 -11.50 3.31
C SER A 118 -14.53 -11.89 4.76
N THR A 119 -15.34 -11.09 5.46
CA THR A 119 -15.82 -11.40 6.82
C THR A 119 -16.85 -12.54 6.86
N LYS A 120 -17.38 -12.93 5.71
CA LYS A 120 -18.34 -14.06 5.61
C LYS A 120 -17.55 -15.34 5.29
N GLN A 121 -17.26 -16.11 6.31
CA GLN A 121 -17.09 -17.55 6.23
C GLN A 121 -18.34 -18.21 6.81
#